data_20ad022c8cc9d1e573f2074d6ec1ba71
#
_entry.id   20ad022c8cc9d1e573f2074d6ec1ba71
#
_cell.length_a   1.000
_cell.length_b   1.000
_cell.length_c   1.000
_cell.angle_alpha   90.00
_cell.angle_beta   90.00
_cell.angle_gamma   90.00
#
_symmetry.space_group_name_H-M   'P 1'
#
loop_
_entity.id
_entity.type
_entity.pdbx_description
1 polymer ?
#
loop_
_entity_poly.entity_id
_entity_poly.type
_entity_poly.pdbx_seq_one_letter_code
_entity_poly.pdbx_strand_id
1 'polypeptide(L)'
;MKSIALIHTVKSVASGFDDSLRNYLGYEVKIHNLWDDFLANNPNEIGEFTIQNRNRLFCDMKAQELTGADIIVTTCSTLTPAVELIRPFIQVPVIAIDDAMARRSVLYGKRI
;
A
#
# COMPACT_ATOMS: atom_id res chain seq x y z
N MET A 1 -1.38 21.26 -1.14
CA MET A 1 -0.71 20.22 -0.34
C MET A 1 -0.89 18.87 -0.99
N LYS A 2 0.17 18.12 -1.15
CA LYS A 2 0.09 16.76 -1.67
C LYS A 2 -0.61 15.85 -0.70
N SER A 3 -1.29 14.84 -1.20
CA SER A 3 -1.95 13.87 -0.36
C SER A 3 -1.61 12.44 -0.79
N ILE A 4 -1.43 11.60 0.20
CA ILE A 4 -1.04 10.21 0.04
C ILE A 4 -2.07 9.34 0.75
N ALA A 5 -2.58 8.34 0.05
CA ALA A 5 -3.50 7.38 0.65
C ALA A 5 -2.76 6.07 0.90
N LEU A 6 -2.85 5.57 2.11
CA LEU A 6 -2.16 4.36 2.53
C LEU A 6 -3.14 3.22 2.75
N ILE A 7 -2.72 2.02 2.41
CA ILE A 7 -3.47 0.80 2.73
C ILE A 7 -2.57 -0.11 3.54
N HIS A 8 -2.98 -0.39 4.77
CA HIS A 8 -2.25 -1.23 5.72
C HIS A 8 -3.04 -2.49 6.02
N THR A 9 -2.34 -3.56 6.33
CA THR A 9 -2.97 -4.78 6.82
C THR A 9 -2.53 -5.12 8.25
N VAL A 10 -1.43 -4.53 8.72
CA VAL A 10 -0.84 -4.82 10.02
C VAL A 10 -0.93 -3.58 10.91
N LYS A 11 -1.50 -3.75 12.09
CA LYS A 11 -1.75 -2.64 13.01
C LYS A 11 -0.47 -1.90 13.40
N SER A 12 0.59 -2.62 13.68
CA SER A 12 1.84 -2.00 14.10
C SER A 12 2.43 -1.10 13.01
N VAL A 13 2.26 -1.47 11.75
CA VAL A 13 2.69 -0.63 10.63
C VAL A 13 1.77 0.57 10.50
N ALA A 14 0.45 0.34 10.58
CA ALA A 14 -0.53 1.41 10.44
C ALA A 14 -0.33 2.51 11.49
N SER A 15 0.01 2.14 12.72
CA SER A 15 0.10 3.10 13.81
C SER A 15 1.37 3.95 13.79
N GLY A 16 2.41 3.54 13.09
CA GLY A 16 3.68 4.27 13.08
C GLY A 16 4.12 4.84 11.74
N PHE A 17 3.45 4.46 10.68
CA PHE A 17 3.90 4.79 9.33
C PHE A 17 3.81 6.28 9.02
N ASP A 18 2.79 6.96 9.53
CA ASP A 18 2.59 8.40 9.26
C ASP A 18 3.79 9.22 9.68
N ASP A 19 4.24 9.02 10.91
CA ASP A 19 5.36 9.81 11.45
C ASP A 19 6.64 9.52 10.68
N SER A 20 6.88 8.24 10.36
CA SER A 20 8.05 7.85 9.59
C SER A 20 8.04 8.48 8.20
N LEU A 21 6.88 8.47 7.55
CA LEU A 21 6.75 9.04 6.21
C LEU A 21 6.94 10.56 6.23
N ARG A 22 6.34 11.24 7.19
CA ARG A 22 6.48 12.70 7.32
C ARG A 22 7.92 13.08 7.59
N ASN A 23 8.59 12.36 8.47
CA ASN A 23 9.99 12.61 8.78
C ASN A 23 10.88 12.41 7.56
N TYR A 24 10.61 11.37 6.79
CA TYR A 24 11.39 11.07 5.58
C TYR A 24 11.20 12.15 4.52
N LEU A 25 9.97 12.58 4.29
CA LEU A 25 9.67 13.57 3.26
C LEU A 25 10.15 14.96 3.62
N GLY A 26 10.09 15.32 4.90
CA GLY A 26 10.54 16.61 5.36
C GLY A 26 9.65 17.79 4.98
N TYR A 27 8.43 17.52 4.51
CA TYR A 27 7.46 18.57 4.22
C TYR A 27 6.06 18.06 4.54
N GLU A 28 5.10 18.98 4.57
CA GLU A 28 3.73 18.66 4.91
C GLU A 28 3.05 17.84 3.82
N VAL A 29 2.40 16.77 4.23
CA VAL A 29 1.54 15.96 3.35
C VAL A 29 0.27 15.61 4.10
N LYS A 30 -0.80 15.47 3.36
CA LYS A 30 -2.06 14.97 3.89
C LYS A 30 -2.05 13.45 3.73
N ILE A 31 -2.37 12.73 4.78
CA ILE A 31 -2.33 11.27 4.75
C ILE A 31 -3.72 10.72 5.07
N HIS A 32 -4.19 9.81 4.23
CA HIS A 32 -5.44 9.09 4.43
C HIS A 32 -5.09 7.64 4.67
N ASN A 33 -5.36 7.15 5.87
CA ASN A 33 -5.04 5.77 6.25
C ASN A 33 -6.27 4.88 6.13
N LEU A 34 -6.06 3.69 5.59
CA LEU A 34 -7.04 2.63 5.59
C LEU A 34 -6.36 1.37 6.11
N TRP A 35 -6.89 0.82 7.19
CA TRP A 35 -6.36 -0.41 7.79
C TRP A 35 -7.36 -1.53 7.56
N ASP A 36 -6.96 -2.52 6.77
CA ASP A 36 -7.80 -3.68 6.47
C ASP A 36 -7.07 -4.95 6.89
N ASP A 37 -7.26 -5.33 8.15
CA ASP A 37 -6.58 -6.48 8.72
C ASP A 37 -7.11 -7.81 8.18
N PHE A 38 -8.30 -7.82 7.59
CA PHE A 38 -8.83 -9.03 6.97
C PHE A 38 -7.90 -9.53 5.88
N LEU A 39 -7.25 -8.62 5.16
CA LEU A 39 -6.32 -8.98 4.09
C LEU A 39 -5.00 -9.55 4.59
N ALA A 40 -4.76 -9.53 5.89
CA ALA A 40 -3.65 -10.26 6.50
C ALA A 40 -4.16 -11.56 7.12
N ASN A 41 -5.25 -11.48 7.88
CA ASN A 41 -5.74 -12.61 8.67
C ASN A 41 -6.34 -13.72 7.80
N ASN A 42 -7.15 -13.36 6.81
CA ASN A 42 -7.83 -14.36 6.00
C ASN A 42 -6.87 -15.15 5.10
N PRO A 43 -5.92 -14.52 4.39
CA PRO A 43 -4.94 -15.28 3.63
C PRO A 43 -4.10 -16.20 4.50
N ASN A 44 -3.77 -15.78 5.72
CA ASN A 44 -3.01 -16.62 6.65
C ASN A 44 -3.80 -17.86 7.07
N GLU A 45 -5.09 -17.71 7.31
CA GLU A 45 -5.95 -18.84 7.72
C GLU A 45 -6.15 -19.83 6.58
N ILE A 46 -6.35 -19.33 5.37
CA ILE A 46 -6.65 -20.18 4.21
C ILE A 46 -5.38 -20.73 3.57
N GLY A 47 -4.28 -19.98 3.65
CA GLY A 47 -3.01 -20.38 3.06
C GLY A 47 -2.78 -19.81 1.67
N GLU A 48 -3.64 -18.91 1.20
CA GLU A 48 -3.47 -18.26 -0.09
C GLU A 48 -4.24 -16.93 -0.14
N PHE A 49 -3.83 -16.07 -1.04
CA PHE A 49 -4.53 -14.82 -1.30
C PHE A 49 -5.58 -15.08 -2.38
N THR A 50 -6.84 -15.16 -1.97
CA THR A 50 -7.94 -15.63 -2.80
C THR A 50 -8.45 -14.54 -3.75
N ILE A 51 -9.34 -14.95 -4.66
CA ILE A 51 -10.05 -13.99 -5.53
C ILE A 51 -10.87 -13.01 -4.68
N GLN A 52 -11.49 -13.50 -3.60
CA GLN A 52 -12.23 -12.63 -2.70
C GLN A 52 -11.32 -11.61 -2.04
N ASN A 53 -10.13 -12.01 -1.62
CA ASN A 53 -9.14 -11.08 -1.08
C ASN A 53 -8.76 -10.03 -2.11
N ARG A 54 -8.57 -10.44 -3.35
CA ARG A 54 -8.22 -9.53 -4.44
C ARG A 54 -9.33 -8.52 -4.69
N ASN A 55 -10.58 -8.99 -4.71
CA ASN A 55 -11.72 -8.11 -4.91
C ASN A 55 -11.85 -7.11 -3.77
N ARG A 56 -11.60 -7.55 -2.55
CA ARG A 56 -11.63 -6.66 -1.40
C ARG A 56 -10.55 -5.60 -1.48
N LEU A 57 -9.34 -5.99 -1.88
CA LEU A 57 -8.25 -5.02 -2.09
C LEU A 57 -8.62 -4.00 -3.16
N PHE A 58 -9.25 -4.46 -4.23
CA PHE A 58 -9.71 -3.54 -5.27
C PHE A 58 -10.69 -2.51 -4.69
N CYS A 59 -11.63 -2.94 -3.86
CA CYS A 59 -12.55 -2.02 -3.19
C CYS A 59 -11.79 -1.03 -2.29
N ASP A 60 -10.81 -1.50 -1.55
CA ASP A 60 -9.99 -0.64 -0.70
C ASP A 60 -9.23 0.39 -1.53
N MET A 61 -8.68 -0.03 -2.66
CA MET A 61 -7.95 0.88 -3.54
C MET A 61 -8.87 1.91 -4.17
N LYS A 62 -10.09 1.51 -4.55
CA LYS A 62 -11.09 2.46 -5.04
C LYS A 62 -11.51 3.44 -3.96
N ALA A 63 -11.68 2.97 -2.73
CA ALA A 63 -12.02 3.84 -1.62
C ALA A 63 -10.92 4.91 -1.40
N GLN A 64 -9.66 4.49 -1.48
CA GLN A 64 -8.56 5.42 -1.33
C GLN A 64 -8.42 6.36 -2.52
N GLU A 65 -8.70 5.89 -3.72
CA GLU A 65 -8.75 6.74 -4.90
C GLU A 65 -9.78 7.86 -4.73
N LEU A 66 -10.92 7.52 -4.12
CA LEU A 66 -12.01 8.47 -3.92
C LEU A 66 -11.72 9.52 -2.85
N THR A 67 -10.61 9.41 -2.12
CA THR A 67 -10.17 10.48 -1.22
C THR A 67 -9.63 11.68 -1.98
N GLY A 68 -9.35 11.51 -3.27
CA GLY A 68 -8.69 12.53 -4.05
C GLY A 68 -7.18 12.55 -3.89
N ALA A 69 -6.61 11.51 -3.28
CA ALA A 69 -5.17 11.44 -3.06
C ALA A 69 -4.40 11.45 -4.38
N ASP A 70 -3.19 11.98 -4.33
CA ASP A 70 -2.31 12.05 -5.50
C ASP A 70 -1.66 10.70 -5.79
N ILE A 71 -1.53 9.85 -4.78
CA ILE A 71 -0.86 8.57 -4.90
C ILE A 71 -1.42 7.62 -3.83
N ILE A 72 -1.42 6.32 -4.16
CA ILE A 72 -1.81 5.27 -3.21
C ILE A 72 -0.57 4.41 -2.93
N VAL A 73 -0.34 4.10 -1.67
CA VAL A 73 0.79 3.26 -1.26
C VAL A 73 0.26 2.09 -0.44
N THR A 74 0.61 0.87 -0.82
CA THR A 74 0.33 -0.32 -0.01
C THR A 74 1.57 -0.67 0.79
N THR A 75 1.40 -0.91 2.09
CA THR A 75 2.52 -1.09 3.01
C THR A 75 2.77 -2.56 3.37
N CYS A 76 2.09 -3.49 2.73
CA CYS A 76 2.25 -4.92 3.00
C CYS A 76 2.65 -5.65 1.73
N SER A 77 3.78 -6.36 1.77
CA SER A 77 4.31 -7.06 0.61
C SER A 77 3.40 -8.18 0.10
N THR A 78 2.59 -8.75 0.99
CA THR A 78 1.64 -9.80 0.62
C THR A 78 0.65 -9.32 -0.45
N LEU A 79 0.36 -8.01 -0.48
CA LEU A 79 -0.59 -7.44 -1.42
C LEU A 79 0.00 -7.23 -2.82
N THR A 80 1.32 -7.24 -2.96
CA THR A 80 1.97 -6.81 -4.19
C THR A 80 1.51 -7.56 -5.45
N PRO A 81 1.38 -8.89 -5.47
CA PRO A 81 0.89 -9.55 -6.69
C PRO A 81 -0.50 -9.10 -7.10
N ALA A 82 -1.39 -8.87 -6.13
CA ALA A 82 -2.73 -8.38 -6.42
C ALA A 82 -2.71 -6.93 -6.88
N VAL A 83 -1.84 -6.11 -6.28
CA VAL A 83 -1.65 -4.72 -6.70
C VAL A 83 -1.30 -4.64 -8.18
N GLU A 84 -0.41 -5.52 -8.64
CA GLU A 84 -0.02 -5.54 -10.06
C GLU A 84 -1.21 -5.78 -10.97
N LEU A 85 -2.14 -6.66 -10.58
CA LEU A 85 -3.33 -6.95 -11.36
C LEU A 85 -4.35 -5.83 -11.34
N ILE A 86 -4.42 -5.08 -10.23
CA ILE A 86 -5.43 -4.04 -10.03
C ILE A 86 -4.96 -2.69 -10.58
N ARG A 87 -3.66 -2.45 -10.56
CA ARG A 87 -3.07 -1.15 -10.91
C ARG A 87 -3.64 -0.53 -12.19
N PRO A 88 -3.85 -1.29 -13.29
CA PRO A 88 -4.38 -0.68 -14.52
C PRO A 88 -5.78 -0.08 -14.38
N PHE A 89 -6.53 -0.44 -13.34
CA PHE A 89 -7.90 0.03 -13.15
C PHE A 89 -7.98 1.21 -12.19
N ILE A 90 -6.83 1.70 -11.69
CA ILE A 90 -6.77 2.80 -10.75
C ILE A 90 -6.21 4.02 -11.47
N GLN A 91 -6.85 5.18 -11.26
CA GLN A 91 -6.55 6.41 -11.98
C GLN A 91 -5.32 7.15 -11.47
N VAL A 92 -4.87 6.85 -10.26
CA VAL A 92 -3.69 7.50 -9.68
C VAL A 92 -2.56 6.49 -9.56
N PRO A 93 -1.30 6.94 -9.47
CA PRO A 93 -0.19 6.00 -9.28
C PRO A 93 -0.35 5.17 -8.01
N VAL A 94 -0.02 3.90 -8.10
CA VAL A 94 -0.04 2.99 -6.97
C VAL A 94 1.36 2.44 -6.78
N ILE A 95 1.90 2.60 -5.57
CA ILE A 95 3.22 2.10 -5.22
C ILE A 95 3.05 1.01 -4.17
N ALA A 96 3.57 -0.18 -4.46
CA ALA A 96 3.67 -1.23 -3.46
C ALA A 96 5.03 -1.07 -2.76
N ILE A 97 5.07 -1.37 -1.48
CA ILE A 97 6.29 -1.18 -0.70
C ILE A 97 7.46 -1.96 -1.28
N ASP A 98 7.20 -3.12 -1.88
CA ASP A 98 8.23 -3.93 -2.53
C ASP A 98 8.86 -3.22 -3.72
N ASP A 99 8.07 -2.50 -4.49
CA ASP A 99 8.56 -1.74 -5.63
C ASP A 99 9.61 -0.72 -5.18
N ALA A 100 9.32 -0.01 -4.11
CA ALA A 100 10.22 0.99 -3.56
C ALA A 100 11.50 0.35 -3.06
N MET A 101 11.41 -0.78 -2.40
CA MET A 101 12.59 -1.50 -1.90
C MET A 101 13.44 -2.02 -3.04
N ALA A 102 12.82 -2.58 -4.05
CA ALA A 102 13.55 -3.11 -5.20
C ALA A 102 14.29 -2.01 -5.94
N ARG A 103 13.65 -0.87 -6.17
CA ARG A 103 14.29 0.27 -6.80
C ARG A 103 15.48 0.77 -6.01
N ARG A 104 15.32 0.84 -4.71
CA ARG A 104 16.38 1.30 -3.83
C ARG A 104 17.58 0.38 -3.89
N SER A 105 17.34 -0.93 -3.90
CA SER A 105 18.39 -1.93 -4.00
C SER A 105 19.18 -1.79 -5.30
N VAL A 106 18.48 -1.61 -6.40
CA VAL A 106 19.12 -1.41 -7.71
C VAL A 106 19.93 -0.13 -7.71
N LEU A 107 19.37 0.96 -7.18
CA LEU A 107 19.99 2.26 -7.17
C LEU A 107 21.32 2.25 -6.43
N TYR A 108 21.41 1.52 -5.33
CA TYR A 108 22.62 1.43 -4.52
C TYR A 108 23.51 0.25 -4.87
N GLY A 109 23.17 -0.48 -5.93
CA GLY A 109 23.96 -1.63 -6.34
C GLY A 109 23.94 -2.78 -5.36
N LYS A 110 22.92 -2.86 -4.53
CA LYS A 110 22.80 -3.92 -3.54
C LYS A 110 22.22 -5.17 -4.16
N ARG A 111 22.67 -6.31 -3.67
CA ARG A 111 22.03 -7.57 -4.00
C ARG A 111 20.76 -7.71 -3.19
N ILE A 112 19.80 -8.29 -3.82
CA ILE A 112 18.50 -8.52 -3.19
C ILE A 112 18.44 -9.90 -2.59
#